data_39f759def7f6374b1c97b98afbf9d138
#
_entry.id   39f759def7f6374b1c97b98afbf9d138
#
_cell.length_a   1.000
_cell.length_b   1.000
_cell.length_c   1.000
_cell.angle_alpha   90.00
_cell.angle_beta   90.00
_cell.angle_gamma   90.00
#
_symmetry.space_group_name_H-M   'P 1'
#
loop_
_entity.id
_entity.type
_entity.pdbx_description
1 polymer ?
#
loop_
_entity_poly.entity_id
_entity_poly.type
_entity_poly.pdbx_seq_one_letter_code
_entity_poly.pdbx_strand_id
1 'polypeptide(L)'
;MRPPRRIDAFVEDVERAIDVAVDGQPRPVLAFSGGLASLLLAMVGRKRSDLRCLVAGVEGSADIAAAKRAKDSFEYRVEVVPLDAARVRTIAAGLTTDFPGLTGAQRSALVPLRAVLLRAPDTSVLAGLRGVRHSVEVGRAAERAGVRLPLLHVLGGGVSRETVRSAAMYLGLPAAWARVRHRSPSEGAGIAQFLRHRDGERLLRR
;
A
#
# COMPACT_ATOMS: atom_id res chain seq x y z
N MET A 1 28.96 2.55 -8.73
CA MET A 1 28.24 2.23 -7.48
C MET A 1 27.84 3.56 -6.85
N ARG A 2 26.55 3.91 -6.72
CA ARG A 2 26.13 5.13 -6.03
C ARG A 2 26.48 5.01 -4.54
N PRO A 3 27.03 6.06 -3.91
CA PRO A 3 27.26 6.04 -2.46
C PRO A 3 25.93 5.79 -1.73
N PRO A 4 25.96 5.12 -0.56
CA PRO A 4 24.77 4.93 0.23
C PRO A 4 24.18 6.31 0.57
N ARG A 5 22.93 6.55 0.19
CA ARG A 5 22.22 7.79 0.54
C ARG A 5 22.12 7.87 2.06
N ARG A 6 22.40 9.01 2.62
CA ARG A 6 22.17 9.26 4.04
C ARG A 6 20.67 9.07 4.33
N ILE A 7 20.34 8.45 5.43
CA ILE A 7 18.96 8.11 5.80
C ILE A 7 18.15 9.39 6.04
N ASP A 8 18.74 10.42 6.61
CA ASP A 8 18.14 11.74 6.78
C ASP A 8 17.69 12.34 5.43
N ALA A 9 18.56 12.38 4.42
CA ALA A 9 18.20 12.86 3.09
C ALA A 9 17.09 12.03 2.43
N PHE A 10 17.07 10.71 2.66
CA PHE A 10 15.97 9.88 2.18
C PHE A 10 14.65 10.21 2.88
N VAL A 11 14.68 10.44 4.20
CA VAL A 11 13.49 10.84 4.96
C VAL A 11 12.96 12.19 4.47
N GLU A 12 13.83 13.18 4.25
CA GLU A 12 13.45 14.48 3.67
C GLU A 12 12.80 14.34 2.28
N ASP A 13 13.34 13.45 1.43
CA ASP A 13 12.74 13.16 0.13
C ASP A 13 11.34 12.54 0.25
N VAL A 14 11.16 11.62 1.21
CA VAL A 14 9.84 11.02 1.49
C VAL A 14 8.89 12.08 2.01
N GLU A 15 9.34 12.97 2.88
CA GLU A 15 8.57 14.08 3.41
C GLU A 15 8.07 14.99 2.29
N ARG A 16 8.96 15.44 1.41
CA ARG A 16 8.58 16.26 0.23
C ARG A 16 7.61 15.54 -0.71
N ALA A 17 7.84 14.24 -0.95
CA ALA A 17 6.94 13.46 -1.80
C ALA A 17 5.54 13.30 -1.19
N ILE A 18 5.43 13.22 0.13
CA ILE A 18 4.15 13.20 0.83
C ILE A 18 3.50 14.58 0.77
N ASP A 19 4.23 15.67 1.03
CA ASP A 19 3.70 17.03 0.95
C ASP A 19 3.05 17.28 -0.42
N VAL A 20 3.73 16.92 -1.51
CA VAL A 20 3.17 17.01 -2.87
C VAL A 20 1.93 16.11 -3.04
N ALA A 21 1.96 14.91 -2.47
CA ALA A 21 0.86 13.95 -2.63
C ALA A 21 -0.41 14.33 -1.85
N VAL A 22 -0.29 15.10 -0.78
CA VAL A 22 -1.42 15.54 0.07
C VAL A 22 -1.79 17.01 -0.14
N ASP A 23 -1.10 17.73 -1.02
CA ASP A 23 -1.36 19.14 -1.28
C ASP A 23 -2.83 19.37 -1.69
N GLY A 24 -3.46 20.37 -1.06
CA GLY A 24 -4.88 20.66 -1.26
C GLY A 24 -5.87 19.62 -0.71
N GLN A 25 -5.37 18.58 -0.02
CA GLN A 25 -6.22 17.50 0.52
C GLN A 25 -6.34 17.60 2.05
N PRO A 26 -7.50 18.02 2.59
CA PRO A 26 -7.65 18.19 4.04
C PRO A 26 -7.61 16.86 4.82
N ARG A 27 -8.01 15.76 4.18
CA ARG A 27 -8.10 14.42 4.80
C ARG A 27 -7.66 13.33 3.84
N PRO A 28 -6.38 13.24 3.49
CA PRO A 28 -5.89 12.20 2.61
C PRO A 28 -6.03 10.81 3.25
N VAL A 29 -6.09 9.79 2.40
CA VAL A 29 -6.20 8.41 2.81
C VAL A 29 -4.91 7.67 2.51
N LEU A 30 -4.43 6.87 3.44
CA LEU A 30 -3.36 5.90 3.22
C LEU A 30 -3.96 4.49 3.10
N ALA A 31 -3.72 3.82 1.98
CA ALA A 31 -3.94 2.38 1.87
C ALA A 31 -2.92 1.66 2.77
N PHE A 32 -3.39 1.24 3.96
CA PHE A 32 -2.56 0.86 5.09
C PHE A 32 -2.63 -0.64 5.36
N SER A 33 -1.55 -1.36 5.12
CA SER A 33 -1.45 -2.80 5.38
C SER A 33 -0.81 -3.15 6.73
N GLY A 34 -0.38 -2.14 7.51
CA GLY A 34 0.46 -2.37 8.68
C GLY A 34 1.86 -2.89 8.36
N GLY A 35 2.20 -2.98 7.08
CA GLY A 35 3.55 -3.32 6.61
C GLY A 35 4.51 -2.14 6.69
N LEU A 36 5.82 -2.42 6.62
CA LEU A 36 6.89 -1.45 6.86
C LEU A 36 6.78 -0.17 6.01
N ALA A 37 6.46 -0.31 4.71
CA ALA A 37 6.32 0.84 3.83
C ALA A 37 5.12 1.72 4.19
N SER A 38 3.96 1.11 4.50
CA SER A 38 2.79 1.85 4.94
C SER A 38 2.97 2.46 6.34
N LEU A 39 3.72 1.82 7.23
CA LEU A 39 4.10 2.40 8.52
C LEU A 39 4.98 3.65 8.33
N LEU A 40 6.00 3.59 7.47
CA LEU A 40 6.83 4.76 7.17
C LEU A 40 5.98 5.93 6.65
N LEU A 41 5.09 5.67 5.68
CA LEU A 41 4.19 6.71 5.15
C LEU A 41 3.22 7.24 6.23
N ALA A 42 2.72 6.40 7.12
CA ALA A 42 1.86 6.82 8.22
C ALA A 42 2.61 7.71 9.23
N MET A 43 3.85 7.35 9.57
CA MET A 43 4.69 8.13 10.50
C MET A 43 4.97 9.54 9.98
N VAL A 44 5.24 9.66 8.69
CA VAL A 44 5.51 10.95 8.05
C VAL A 44 4.21 11.71 7.78
N GLY A 45 3.22 11.05 7.16
CA GLY A 45 1.99 11.69 6.69
C GLY A 45 1.13 12.26 7.83
N ARG A 46 1.06 11.59 8.99
CA ARG A 46 0.29 12.06 10.15
C ARG A 46 0.81 13.40 10.76
N LYS A 47 2.05 13.75 10.47
CA LYS A 47 2.64 15.03 10.91
C LYS A 47 2.28 16.19 9.97
N ARG A 48 1.74 15.87 8.78
CA ARG A 48 1.48 16.82 7.70
C ARG A 48 0.00 17.02 7.38
N SER A 49 -0.83 16.07 7.77
CA SER A 49 -2.25 16.08 7.44
C SER A 49 -3.08 15.25 8.42
N ASP A 50 -4.40 15.44 8.42
CA ASP A 50 -5.35 14.56 9.14
C ASP A 50 -5.50 13.22 8.39
N LEU A 51 -4.39 12.44 8.36
CA LEU A 51 -4.27 11.21 7.60
C LEU A 51 -5.19 10.12 8.16
N ARG A 52 -6.00 9.54 7.28
CA ARG A 52 -6.82 8.34 7.58
C ARG A 52 -6.16 7.10 7.00
N CYS A 53 -6.08 6.02 7.77
CA CYS A 53 -5.54 4.74 7.34
C CYS A 53 -6.70 3.79 7.02
N LEU A 54 -6.82 3.32 5.77
CA LEU A 54 -7.78 2.31 5.36
C LEU A 54 -7.08 1.01 5.05
N VAL A 55 -7.48 -0.08 5.70
CA VAL A 55 -6.97 -1.44 5.42
C VAL A 55 -8.06 -2.28 4.78
N ALA A 56 -7.82 -2.76 3.56
CA ALA A 56 -8.75 -3.66 2.88
C ALA A 56 -8.29 -5.12 3.01
N GLY A 57 -9.19 -6.00 3.41
CA GLY A 57 -8.86 -7.41 3.57
C GLY A 57 -10.03 -8.26 4.02
N VAL A 58 -9.80 -9.57 3.99
CA VAL A 58 -10.72 -10.57 4.55
C VAL A 58 -10.59 -10.55 6.07
N GLU A 59 -11.66 -10.78 6.77
CA GLU A 59 -11.64 -10.87 8.23
C GLU A 59 -10.58 -11.86 8.72
N GLY A 60 -9.84 -11.47 9.77
CA GLY A 60 -8.71 -12.26 10.27
C GLY A 60 -7.44 -12.23 9.41
N SER A 61 -7.44 -11.51 8.29
CA SER A 61 -6.24 -11.39 7.45
C SER A 61 -5.07 -10.72 8.17
N ALA A 62 -3.86 -11.05 7.70
CA ALA A 62 -2.64 -10.55 8.32
C ALA A 62 -2.51 -9.03 8.29
N ASP A 63 -2.98 -8.38 7.20
CA ASP A 63 -2.93 -6.93 7.07
C ASP A 63 -3.92 -6.25 8.04
N ILE A 64 -5.16 -6.79 8.17
CA ILE A 64 -6.12 -6.28 9.16
C ILE A 64 -5.56 -6.43 10.58
N ALA A 65 -4.99 -7.60 10.91
CA ALA A 65 -4.40 -7.82 12.23
C ALA A 65 -3.22 -6.88 12.49
N ALA A 66 -2.34 -6.66 11.51
CA ALA A 66 -1.22 -5.73 11.62
C ALA A 66 -1.69 -4.28 11.76
N ALA A 67 -2.71 -3.87 10.98
CA ALA A 67 -3.28 -2.52 11.04
C ALA A 67 -3.96 -2.24 12.39
N LYS A 68 -4.71 -3.21 12.93
CA LYS A 68 -5.31 -3.10 14.28
C LYS A 68 -4.23 -2.94 15.36
N ARG A 69 -3.17 -3.76 15.33
CA ARG A 69 -2.06 -3.59 16.28
C ARG A 69 -1.39 -2.22 16.15
N ALA A 70 -1.18 -1.72 14.92
CA ALA A 70 -0.61 -0.40 14.69
C ALA A 70 -1.52 0.72 15.20
N LYS A 71 -2.84 0.59 15.06
CA LYS A 71 -3.83 1.49 15.65
C LYS A 71 -3.62 1.61 17.16
N ASP A 72 -3.54 0.46 17.85
CA ASP A 72 -3.43 0.42 19.31
C ASP A 72 -2.05 0.94 19.81
N SER A 73 -0.97 0.68 19.03
CA SER A 73 0.40 1.04 19.43
C SER A 73 0.80 2.48 19.08
N PHE A 74 0.20 3.06 18.03
CA PHE A 74 0.62 4.37 17.49
C PHE A 74 -0.54 5.36 17.36
N GLU A 75 -1.73 4.99 17.83
CA GLU A 75 -2.94 5.83 17.81
C GLU A 75 -3.33 6.28 16.39
N TYR A 76 -3.09 5.42 15.37
CA TYR A 76 -3.53 5.71 14.02
C TYR A 76 -5.04 5.58 13.88
N ARG A 77 -5.66 6.46 13.09
CA ARG A 77 -7.08 6.33 12.69
C ARG A 77 -7.23 5.26 11.62
N VAL A 78 -7.42 4.01 12.03
CA VAL A 78 -7.55 2.87 11.12
C VAL A 78 -9.03 2.50 10.95
N GLU A 79 -9.46 2.42 9.68
CA GLU A 79 -10.76 1.91 9.25
C GLU A 79 -10.56 0.64 8.43
N VAL A 80 -11.36 -0.39 8.69
CA VAL A 80 -11.31 -1.65 7.93
C VAL A 80 -12.31 -1.59 6.78
N VAL A 81 -11.85 -1.93 5.58
CA VAL A 81 -12.66 -2.15 4.38
C VAL A 81 -12.79 -3.66 4.17
N PRO A 82 -13.89 -4.28 4.60
CA PRO A 82 -14.02 -5.72 4.57
C PRO A 82 -14.14 -6.24 3.13
N LEU A 83 -13.47 -7.35 2.86
CA LEU A 83 -13.51 -8.07 1.60
C LEU A 83 -14.05 -9.48 1.81
N ASP A 84 -15.09 -9.82 1.09
CA ASP A 84 -15.59 -11.17 0.91
C ASP A 84 -15.31 -11.70 -0.50
N ALA A 85 -15.66 -12.95 -0.76
CA ALA A 85 -15.42 -13.58 -2.05
C ALA A 85 -16.17 -12.89 -3.20
N ALA A 86 -17.38 -12.38 -2.97
CA ALA A 86 -18.17 -11.69 -4.00
C ALA A 86 -17.52 -10.36 -4.38
N ARG A 87 -17.16 -9.55 -3.38
CA ARG A 87 -16.49 -8.25 -3.59
C ARG A 87 -15.13 -8.40 -4.24
N VAL A 88 -14.34 -9.43 -3.85
CA VAL A 88 -13.05 -9.74 -4.48
C VAL A 88 -13.24 -10.07 -5.96
N ARG A 89 -14.23 -10.92 -6.32
CA ARG A 89 -14.52 -11.25 -7.71
C ARG A 89 -14.95 -10.04 -8.54
N THR A 90 -15.84 -9.20 -8.00
CA THR A 90 -16.29 -7.97 -8.69
C THR A 90 -15.12 -7.03 -8.96
N ILE A 91 -14.27 -6.79 -7.96
CA ILE A 91 -13.09 -5.93 -8.12
C ILE A 91 -12.10 -6.55 -9.12
N ALA A 92 -11.85 -7.85 -9.05
CA ALA A 92 -10.94 -8.56 -9.96
C ALA A 92 -11.43 -8.51 -11.42
N ALA A 93 -12.73 -8.66 -11.65
CA ALA A 93 -13.33 -8.52 -12.98
C ALA A 93 -13.13 -7.09 -13.52
N GLY A 94 -13.41 -6.05 -12.73
CA GLY A 94 -13.16 -4.66 -13.12
C GLY A 94 -11.70 -4.39 -13.44
N LEU A 95 -10.76 -4.89 -12.62
CA LEU A 95 -9.32 -4.75 -12.89
C LEU A 95 -8.88 -5.48 -14.18
N THR A 96 -9.57 -6.55 -14.57
CA THR A 96 -9.29 -7.24 -15.84
C THR A 96 -9.70 -6.38 -17.04
N THR A 97 -10.80 -5.66 -16.92
CA THR A 97 -11.27 -4.70 -17.94
C THR A 97 -10.39 -3.46 -17.99
N ASP A 98 -10.10 -2.88 -16.82
CA ASP A 98 -9.34 -1.62 -16.72
C ASP A 98 -7.86 -1.78 -17.11
N PHE A 99 -7.28 -2.97 -16.82
CA PHE A 99 -5.84 -3.26 -17.00
C PHE A 99 -5.60 -4.62 -17.67
N PRO A 100 -6.02 -4.81 -18.94
CA PRO A 100 -5.91 -6.11 -19.63
C PRO A 100 -4.45 -6.56 -19.82
N GLY A 101 -3.50 -5.63 -19.89
CA GLY A 101 -2.06 -5.94 -20.06
C GLY A 101 -1.36 -6.43 -18.78
N LEU A 102 -2.01 -6.37 -17.61
CA LEU A 102 -1.42 -6.91 -16.38
C LEU A 102 -1.66 -8.42 -16.28
N THR A 103 -0.67 -9.13 -15.70
CA THR A 103 -0.84 -10.54 -15.33
C THR A 103 -1.86 -10.70 -14.19
N GLY A 104 -2.41 -11.90 -14.02
CA GLY A 104 -3.31 -12.21 -12.90
C GLY A 104 -2.71 -11.91 -11.53
N ALA A 105 -1.41 -12.20 -11.34
CA ALA A 105 -0.71 -11.88 -10.09
C ALA A 105 -0.60 -10.36 -9.85
N GLN A 106 -0.33 -9.59 -10.91
CA GLN A 106 -0.26 -8.13 -10.83
C GLN A 106 -1.64 -7.52 -10.53
N ARG A 107 -2.70 -8.00 -11.21
CA ARG A 107 -4.08 -7.56 -10.91
C ARG A 107 -4.49 -7.93 -9.48
N SER A 108 -4.15 -9.14 -9.01
CA SER A 108 -4.46 -9.53 -7.63
C SER A 108 -3.83 -8.62 -6.58
N ALA A 109 -2.63 -8.09 -6.86
CA ALA A 109 -1.97 -7.14 -5.96
C ALA A 109 -2.70 -5.78 -5.89
N LEU A 110 -3.49 -5.43 -6.91
CA LEU A 110 -4.28 -4.19 -6.95
C LEU A 110 -5.65 -4.32 -6.26
N VAL A 111 -6.16 -5.52 -6.01
CA VAL A 111 -7.52 -5.71 -5.44
C VAL A 111 -7.70 -4.97 -4.11
N PRO A 112 -6.82 -5.10 -3.09
CA PRO A 112 -6.98 -4.37 -1.83
C PRO A 112 -6.92 -2.85 -2.04
N LEU A 113 -6.06 -2.38 -2.93
CA LEU A 113 -5.91 -0.97 -3.23
C LEU A 113 -7.15 -0.40 -3.93
N ARG A 114 -7.70 -1.13 -4.91
CA ARG A 114 -8.95 -0.75 -5.58
C ARG A 114 -10.13 -0.70 -4.60
N ALA A 115 -10.18 -1.60 -3.62
CA ALA A 115 -11.19 -1.57 -2.57
C ALA A 115 -11.09 -0.28 -1.71
N VAL A 116 -9.89 0.17 -1.41
CA VAL A 116 -9.65 1.45 -0.70
C VAL A 116 -10.11 2.62 -1.57
N LEU A 117 -9.75 2.66 -2.85
CA LEU A 117 -10.19 3.71 -3.78
C LEU A 117 -11.73 3.81 -3.87
N LEU A 118 -12.41 2.66 -3.98
CA LEU A 118 -13.88 2.62 -4.02
C LEU A 118 -14.53 3.08 -2.70
N ARG A 119 -13.80 3.00 -1.59
CA ARG A 119 -14.28 3.49 -0.26
C ARG A 119 -14.04 4.98 -0.05
N ALA A 120 -13.10 5.56 -0.79
CA ALA A 120 -12.70 6.97 -0.69
C ALA A 120 -12.56 7.61 -2.09
N PRO A 121 -13.65 7.70 -2.88
CA PRO A 121 -13.59 8.07 -4.29
C PRO A 121 -13.10 9.52 -4.52
N ASP A 122 -13.44 10.44 -3.63
CA ASP A 122 -13.16 11.87 -3.77
C ASP A 122 -11.92 12.32 -2.96
N THR A 123 -11.06 11.36 -2.60
CA THR A 123 -9.93 11.64 -1.72
C THR A 123 -8.62 11.14 -2.34
N SER A 124 -7.54 11.90 -2.16
CA SER A 124 -6.21 11.43 -2.53
C SER A 124 -5.83 10.19 -1.72
N VAL A 125 -5.53 9.09 -2.41
CA VAL A 125 -5.13 7.82 -1.79
C VAL A 125 -3.64 7.62 -1.98
N LEU A 126 -2.90 7.52 -0.87
CA LEU A 126 -1.49 7.17 -0.85
C LEU A 126 -1.31 5.66 -0.68
N ALA A 127 -0.26 5.09 -1.26
CA ALA A 127 0.11 3.70 -1.01
C ALA A 127 1.63 3.49 -0.94
N GLY A 128 2.05 2.48 -0.16
CA GLY A 128 3.44 2.16 0.11
C GLY A 128 4.08 1.22 -0.92
N LEU A 129 3.71 1.31 -2.21
CA LEU A 129 4.38 0.56 -3.28
C LEU A 129 5.79 1.13 -3.51
N ARG A 130 6.79 0.25 -3.53
CA ARG A 130 8.20 0.63 -3.57
C ARG A 130 8.85 0.55 -4.95
N GLY A 131 8.14 0.12 -5.98
CA GLY A 131 8.65 0.04 -7.36
C GLY A 131 9.76 -0.98 -7.59
N VAL A 132 9.87 -2.04 -6.78
CA VAL A 132 10.92 -3.06 -6.94
C VAL A 132 10.41 -4.20 -7.82
N ARG A 133 11.16 -4.57 -8.88
CA ARG A 133 10.86 -5.64 -9.84
C ARG A 133 9.46 -5.50 -10.47
N HIS A 134 8.61 -6.55 -10.37
CA HIS A 134 7.27 -6.61 -10.98
C HIS A 134 6.27 -5.54 -10.47
N SER A 135 6.64 -4.74 -9.50
CA SER A 135 5.77 -3.70 -8.95
C SER A 135 5.76 -2.39 -9.75
N VAL A 136 6.63 -2.21 -10.74
CA VAL A 136 6.64 -0.98 -11.57
C VAL A 136 5.36 -0.87 -12.38
N GLU A 137 4.94 -1.95 -13.06
CA GLU A 137 3.70 -1.99 -13.84
C GLU A 137 2.47 -1.86 -12.96
N VAL A 138 2.48 -2.54 -11.80
CA VAL A 138 1.44 -2.40 -10.77
C VAL A 138 1.39 -0.96 -10.25
N GLY A 139 2.56 -0.33 -10.04
CA GLY A 139 2.65 1.07 -9.65
C GLY A 139 2.03 2.00 -10.68
N ARG A 140 2.42 1.88 -11.96
CA ARG A 140 1.84 2.67 -13.06
C ARG A 140 0.32 2.48 -13.20
N ALA A 141 -0.16 1.25 -13.00
CA ALA A 141 -1.60 0.99 -13.02
C ALA A 141 -2.30 1.65 -11.82
N ALA A 142 -1.71 1.60 -10.63
CA ALA A 142 -2.23 2.27 -9.44
C ALA A 142 -2.29 3.79 -9.62
N GLU A 143 -1.27 4.41 -10.22
CA GLU A 143 -1.25 5.85 -10.51
C GLU A 143 -2.31 6.24 -11.54
N ARG A 144 -2.50 5.45 -12.59
CA ARG A 144 -3.61 5.65 -13.54
C ARG A 144 -4.98 5.54 -12.88
N ALA A 145 -5.08 4.74 -11.82
CA ALA A 145 -6.28 4.64 -11.01
C ALA A 145 -6.42 5.76 -9.94
N GLY A 146 -5.52 6.75 -9.91
CA GLY A 146 -5.58 7.90 -9.01
C GLY A 146 -4.84 7.71 -7.67
N VAL A 147 -4.03 6.67 -7.53
CA VAL A 147 -3.21 6.47 -6.32
C VAL A 147 -1.93 7.28 -6.39
N ARG A 148 -1.54 7.89 -5.28
CA ARG A 148 -0.26 8.55 -5.11
C ARG A 148 0.76 7.59 -4.49
N LEU A 149 1.95 7.51 -5.07
CA LEU A 149 3.00 6.55 -4.71
C LEU A 149 4.30 7.27 -4.27
N PRO A 150 4.34 7.92 -3.10
CA PRO A 150 5.49 8.71 -2.67
C PRO A 150 6.81 7.94 -2.73
N LEU A 151 6.82 6.67 -2.29
CA LEU A 151 8.04 5.86 -2.28
C LEU A 151 8.52 5.42 -3.67
N LEU A 152 7.63 5.40 -4.67
CA LEU A 152 8.00 5.05 -6.04
C LEU A 152 8.83 6.17 -6.68
N HIS A 153 8.52 7.43 -6.37
CA HIS A 153 9.11 8.60 -7.00
C HIS A 153 10.41 9.06 -6.33
N VAL A 154 10.58 8.82 -5.03
CA VAL A 154 11.73 9.31 -4.25
C VAL A 154 13.08 8.89 -4.81
N LEU A 155 13.21 7.71 -5.44
CA LEU A 155 14.48 7.19 -5.92
C LEU A 155 14.54 6.89 -7.42
N GLY A 156 13.52 7.24 -8.20
CA GLY A 156 13.50 7.06 -9.67
C GLY A 156 13.75 5.63 -10.17
N GLY A 157 13.51 4.62 -9.33
CA GLY A 157 13.78 3.21 -9.67
C GLY A 157 13.44 2.23 -8.54
N GLY A 158 12.78 2.73 -7.50
CA GLY A 158 12.34 1.94 -6.36
C GLY A 158 13.30 1.97 -5.15
N VAL A 159 12.73 1.71 -4.00
CA VAL A 159 13.41 1.79 -2.69
C VAL A 159 13.61 0.39 -2.11
N SER A 160 14.83 0.08 -1.69
CA SER A 160 15.11 -1.19 -1.01
C SER A 160 14.32 -1.30 0.29
N ARG A 161 13.99 -2.52 0.69
CA ARG A 161 13.34 -2.77 1.98
C ARG A 161 14.22 -2.31 3.15
N GLU A 162 15.54 -2.45 3.00
CA GLU A 162 16.48 -2.05 4.03
C GLU A 162 16.51 -0.53 4.22
N THR A 163 16.48 0.24 3.14
CA THR A 163 16.38 1.70 3.21
C THR A 163 15.11 2.14 3.93
N VAL A 164 13.96 1.53 3.57
CA VAL A 164 12.66 1.82 4.25
C VAL A 164 12.72 1.45 5.73
N ARG A 165 13.37 0.31 6.07
CA ARG A 165 13.55 -0.11 7.46
C ARG A 165 14.39 0.88 8.25
N SER A 166 15.53 1.26 7.71
CA SER A 166 16.46 2.19 8.35
C SER A 166 15.79 3.56 8.55
N ALA A 167 15.05 4.05 7.57
CA ALA A 167 14.30 5.30 7.68
C ALA A 167 13.19 5.23 8.74
N ALA A 168 12.42 4.15 8.77
CA ALA A 168 11.37 3.99 9.76
C ALA A 168 11.95 3.90 11.20
N MET A 169 13.06 3.20 11.37
CA MET A 169 13.76 3.12 12.66
C MET A 169 14.37 4.48 13.04
N TYR A 170 14.93 5.21 12.10
CA TYR A 170 15.43 6.58 12.32
C TYR A 170 14.33 7.53 12.80
N LEU A 171 13.10 7.35 12.31
CA LEU A 171 11.91 8.09 12.75
C LEU A 171 11.30 7.56 14.07
N GLY A 172 11.91 6.56 14.71
CA GLY A 172 11.49 6.02 15.99
C GLY A 172 10.61 4.78 15.94
N LEU A 173 10.48 4.09 14.78
CA LEU A 173 9.74 2.82 14.74
C LEU A 173 10.51 1.75 15.54
N PRO A 174 9.87 1.08 16.53
CA PRO A 174 10.52 0.02 17.29
C PRO A 174 11.00 -1.12 16.39
N ALA A 175 12.18 -1.70 16.71
CA ALA A 175 12.80 -2.75 15.90
C ALA A 175 11.91 -3.97 15.65
N ALA A 176 11.03 -4.32 16.59
CA ALA A 176 10.06 -5.40 16.44
C ALA A 176 9.10 -5.16 15.27
N TRP A 177 8.65 -3.92 15.07
CA TRP A 177 7.82 -3.51 13.95
C TRP A 177 8.58 -3.44 12.62
N ALA A 178 9.85 -3.01 12.66
CA ALA A 178 10.70 -2.93 11.48
C ALA A 178 11.07 -4.31 10.89
N ARG A 179 10.97 -5.38 11.69
CA ARG A 179 11.30 -6.78 11.30
C ARG A 179 10.11 -7.58 10.79
N VAL A 180 8.91 -7.01 10.72
CA VAL A 180 7.70 -7.71 10.26
C VAL A 180 7.94 -8.36 8.90
N ARG A 181 7.50 -9.61 8.73
CA ARG A 181 7.61 -10.37 7.48
C ARG A 181 6.87 -9.65 6.36
N HIS A 182 7.53 -9.53 5.21
CA HIS A 182 6.89 -9.03 4.01
C HIS A 182 5.92 -10.08 3.45
N ARG A 183 4.72 -9.63 3.08
CA ARG A 183 3.73 -10.39 2.32
C ARG A 183 3.40 -9.62 1.04
N SER A 184 2.99 -10.33 -0.01
CA SER A 184 2.37 -9.66 -1.16
C SER A 184 1.02 -9.06 -0.75
N PRO A 185 0.51 -8.03 -1.44
CA PRO A 185 -0.77 -7.42 -1.08
C PRO A 185 -1.93 -8.42 -1.06
N SER A 186 -1.97 -9.38 -1.97
CA SER A 186 -3.02 -10.40 -2.02
C SER A 186 -2.93 -11.42 -0.87
N GLU A 187 -1.71 -11.77 -0.44
CA GLU A 187 -1.51 -12.64 0.73
C GLU A 187 -1.81 -11.92 2.04
N GLY A 188 -1.33 -10.68 2.18
CA GLY A 188 -1.56 -9.86 3.37
C GLY A 188 -3.03 -9.59 3.61
N ALA A 189 -3.76 -9.23 2.58
CA ALA A 189 -5.20 -9.00 2.61
C ALA A 189 -6.04 -10.29 2.70
N GLY A 190 -5.42 -11.48 2.64
CA GLY A 190 -6.11 -12.77 2.74
C GLY A 190 -6.94 -13.16 1.51
N ILE A 191 -6.84 -12.43 0.41
CA ILE A 191 -7.65 -12.68 -0.79
C ILE A 191 -7.11 -13.80 -1.69
N ALA A 192 -5.87 -14.22 -1.50
CA ALA A 192 -5.23 -15.26 -2.30
C ALA A 192 -6.02 -16.58 -2.31
N GLN A 193 -6.73 -16.88 -1.23
CA GLN A 193 -7.61 -18.05 -1.14
C GLN A 193 -8.79 -18.00 -2.13
N PHE A 194 -9.33 -16.82 -2.43
CA PHE A 194 -10.43 -16.64 -3.37
C PHE A 194 -9.98 -16.62 -4.83
N LEU A 195 -8.68 -16.38 -5.06
CA LEU A 195 -8.08 -16.28 -6.38
C LEU A 195 -7.44 -17.60 -6.85
N ARG A 196 -7.21 -18.55 -5.93
CA ARG A 196 -6.66 -19.89 -6.22
C ARG A 196 -7.70 -20.91 -6.67
N HIS A 197 -9.00 -20.66 -6.47
CA HIS A 197 -10.06 -21.49 -7.05
C HIS A 197 -10.08 -21.31 -8.57
N ARG A 198 -10.35 -22.41 -9.32
CA ARG A 198 -10.38 -22.43 -10.79
C ARG A 198 -11.14 -21.25 -11.42
N ASP A 199 -12.19 -20.77 -10.75
CA ASP A 199 -12.97 -19.65 -11.22
C ASP A 199 -12.29 -18.29 -11.00
N GLY A 200 -11.54 -18.11 -9.91
CA GLY A 200 -10.77 -16.90 -9.63
C GLY A 200 -9.53 -16.76 -10.53
N GLU A 201 -8.86 -17.85 -10.87
CA GLU A 201 -7.75 -17.84 -11.83
C GLU A 201 -8.22 -17.51 -13.25
N ARG A 202 -9.42 -17.94 -13.65
CA ARG A 202 -10.00 -17.59 -14.96
C ARG A 202 -10.35 -16.12 -15.07
N LEU A 203 -10.83 -15.49 -13.99
CA LEU A 203 -11.12 -14.05 -13.98
C LEU A 203 -9.87 -13.18 -14.10
N LEU A 204 -8.71 -13.69 -13.68
CA LEU A 204 -7.46 -12.95 -13.71
C LEU A 204 -6.58 -13.29 -14.93
N ARG A 205 -6.89 -14.35 -15.68
CA ARG A 205 -6.15 -14.79 -16.87
C ARG A 205 -6.73 -14.29 -18.21
N ARG A 206 -7.94 -13.75 -18.21
CA ARG A 206 -8.58 -13.19 -19.42
C ARG A 206 -8.24 -11.75 -19.65
#